data_1527137206c027958a9c26b013bd01a6
#
_entry.id   1527137206c027958a9c26b013bd01a6
#
_cell.length_a   1.000
_cell.length_b   1.000
_cell.length_c   1.000
_cell.angle_alpha   90.00
_cell.angle_beta   90.00
_cell.angle_gamma   90.00
#
_symmetry.space_group_name_H-M   'P 1'
#
loop_
_entity.id
_entity.type
_entity.pdbx_description
1 polymer ?
#
loop_
_entity_poly.entity_id
_entity_poly.type
_entity_poly.pdbx_seq_one_letter_code
_entity_poly.pdbx_strand_id
1 'polypeptide(L)'
;MSLISRRGRTLHWLAVALSLAGCTATASRPTAVEANVTTKAVGYLDAASVPASLSLVPAPPVAGSAGFALDEQVSREARALRGTPRFAQATHDAELGFPEGANQFSCAIGLDVDAQRTPALYRLLERSRIDASAATRTAKKHHQRPRPFMVNGEPTCTPEDEAGLRGNGSYPSGHTSIGWAWALLLSEIVPDRADAIIARGRNYGESRLVCNVHWQSDILEGRFMGAAAVARLHDNPAFQRDLLAARREISLARAQGAHSSRDCAAEEAVLKVRPASAL
;
A
#
# COMPACT_ATOMS: atom_id res chain seq x y z
N MET A 1 65.27 -57.62 35.09
CA MET A 1 66.40 -56.85 35.73
C MET A 1 66.03 -55.42 35.53
N SER A 2 65.86 -54.54 36.44
CA SER A 2 66.27 -54.37 37.82
C SER A 2 65.21 -53.41 38.51
N LEU A 3 64.85 -53.76 39.71
CA LEU A 3 64.15 -52.95 40.69
C LEU A 3 64.93 -51.66 41.02
N ILE A 4 64.26 -50.55 41.28
CA ILE A 4 64.59 -49.66 42.40
C ILE A 4 63.36 -48.90 42.87
N SER A 5 63.06 -49.14 44.12
CA SER A 5 62.22 -48.49 45.10
C SER A 5 62.62 -47.02 45.36
N ARG A 6 61.68 -46.12 45.71
CA ARG A 6 61.78 -45.34 46.98
C ARG A 6 60.69 -44.26 47.10
N ARG A 7 59.97 -44.48 48.13
CA ARG A 7 59.71 -43.60 49.29
C ARG A 7 58.84 -42.34 49.10
N GLY A 8 57.81 -42.43 49.86
CA GLY A 8 56.78 -41.46 50.13
C GLY A 8 57.29 -40.17 50.86
N ARG A 9 56.51 -39.18 50.67
CA ARG A 9 56.44 -37.99 51.59
C ARG A 9 54.97 -37.57 51.65
N THR A 10 54.43 -37.80 52.86
CA THR A 10 53.12 -37.29 53.25
C THR A 10 53.25 -35.76 53.39
N LEU A 11 52.44 -35.02 52.62
CA LEU A 11 52.28 -33.58 52.78
C LEU A 11 50.85 -33.34 53.27
N HIS A 12 50.81 -32.80 54.51
CA HIS A 12 49.56 -32.36 55.13
C HIS A 12 49.07 -31.09 54.45
N TRP A 13 47.87 -31.13 53.89
CA TRP A 13 47.19 -29.93 53.39
C TRP A 13 46.21 -29.43 54.48
N LEU A 14 46.54 -28.25 55.02
CA LEU A 14 45.62 -27.46 55.84
C LEU A 14 44.47 -26.96 54.93
N ALA A 15 43.25 -27.38 55.25
CA ALA A 15 42.04 -26.84 54.63
C ALA A 15 41.72 -25.48 55.25
N VAL A 16 41.92 -24.40 54.48
CA VAL A 16 41.41 -23.06 54.81
C VAL A 16 40.00 -22.93 54.22
N ALA A 17 39.03 -22.94 55.10
CA ALA A 17 37.63 -22.68 54.71
C ALA A 17 37.46 -21.17 54.49
N LEU A 18 37.35 -20.76 53.21
CA LEU A 18 36.95 -19.41 52.85
C LEU A 18 35.42 -19.35 52.77
N SER A 19 34.78 -18.66 53.71
CA SER A 19 33.36 -18.36 53.68
C SER A 19 33.07 -17.26 52.66
N LEU A 20 32.56 -17.62 51.51
CA LEU A 20 32.01 -16.69 50.50
C LEU A 20 30.58 -16.32 50.91
N ALA A 21 30.41 -15.12 51.49
CA ALA A 21 29.11 -14.48 51.64
C ALA A 21 28.59 -14.08 50.25
N GLY A 22 27.68 -14.87 49.69
CA GLY A 22 27.01 -14.55 48.45
C GLY A 22 25.94 -13.47 48.66
N CYS A 23 26.24 -12.23 48.19
CA CYS A 23 25.17 -11.26 47.96
C CYS A 23 24.34 -11.68 46.77
N THR A 24 23.14 -12.22 46.98
CA THR A 24 22.13 -12.42 45.96
C THR A 24 21.57 -11.06 45.58
N ALA A 25 22.10 -10.45 44.52
CA ALA A 25 21.46 -9.33 43.85
C ALA A 25 20.26 -9.88 43.09
N THR A 26 19.06 -9.64 43.59
CA THR A 26 17.82 -9.81 42.86
C THR A 26 17.80 -8.82 41.67
N ALA A 27 18.18 -9.26 40.50
CA ALA A 27 17.99 -8.52 39.28
C ALA A 27 16.48 -8.40 38.99
N SER A 28 15.91 -7.24 39.29
CA SER A 28 14.57 -6.86 38.86
C SER A 28 14.57 -6.82 37.34
N ARG A 29 13.90 -7.82 36.75
CA ARG A 29 13.64 -7.86 35.31
C ARG A 29 12.73 -6.67 35.00
N PRO A 30 13.11 -5.73 34.11
CA PRO A 30 12.19 -4.70 33.68
C PRO A 30 11.05 -5.38 32.94
N THR A 31 9.84 -5.31 33.49
CA THR A 31 8.62 -5.58 32.75
C THR A 31 8.51 -4.52 31.68
N ALA A 32 8.87 -4.88 30.45
CA ALA A 32 8.54 -4.09 29.27
C ALA A 32 6.99 -4.07 29.18
N VAL A 33 6.39 -3.03 29.72
CA VAL A 33 5.04 -2.62 29.35
C VAL A 33 5.21 -2.07 27.93
N GLU A 34 5.07 -2.94 26.93
CA GLU A 34 4.82 -2.50 25.57
C GLU A 34 3.49 -1.74 25.60
N ALA A 35 3.58 -0.43 25.77
CA ALA A 35 2.50 0.48 25.44
C ALA A 35 2.27 0.32 23.93
N ASN A 36 1.22 -0.38 23.59
CA ASN A 36 0.71 -0.51 22.22
C ASN A 36 0.11 0.87 21.84
N VAL A 37 0.98 1.88 21.69
CA VAL A 37 0.62 3.17 21.12
C VAL A 37 0.49 2.89 19.62
N THR A 38 -0.72 2.66 19.18
CA THR A 38 -1.08 2.67 17.76
C THR A 38 -0.85 4.10 17.25
N THR A 39 0.40 4.45 16.99
CA THR A 39 0.74 5.71 16.33
C THR A 39 0.18 5.63 14.92
N LYS A 40 -0.72 6.57 14.58
CA LYS A 40 -1.26 6.69 13.23
C LYS A 40 -0.09 6.76 12.24
N ALA A 41 -0.12 5.91 11.22
CA ALA A 41 0.93 5.90 10.21
C ALA A 41 1.09 7.30 9.58
N VAL A 42 2.34 7.67 9.30
CA VAL A 42 2.70 8.92 8.59
C VAL A 42 3.43 8.57 7.29
N GLY A 43 3.26 9.41 6.26
CA GLY A 43 3.96 9.27 4.99
C GLY A 43 5.49 9.38 5.15
N TYR A 44 6.20 9.24 4.04
CA TYR A 44 7.64 9.45 3.95
C TYR A 44 8.01 10.89 3.63
N LEU A 45 7.11 11.59 2.90
CA LEU A 45 7.36 12.94 2.41
C LEU A 45 6.84 13.97 3.41
N ASP A 46 7.63 15.00 3.65
CA ASP A 46 7.17 16.21 4.30
C ASP A 46 6.35 17.09 3.30
N ALA A 47 5.72 18.14 3.81
CA ALA A 47 4.85 18.99 3.03
C ALA A 47 5.55 19.69 1.85
N ALA A 48 6.86 19.97 1.97
CA ALA A 48 7.65 20.62 0.92
C ALA A 48 8.06 19.64 -0.20
N SER A 49 8.18 18.35 0.14
CA SER A 49 8.58 17.29 -0.78
C SER A 49 7.41 16.67 -1.53
N VAL A 50 6.15 16.85 -1.08
CA VAL A 50 4.96 16.35 -1.77
C VAL A 50 4.80 17.05 -3.13
N PRO A 51 4.60 16.30 -4.24
CA PRO A 51 4.37 16.90 -5.56
C PRO A 51 3.24 17.92 -5.56
N ALA A 52 3.48 19.11 -6.13
CA ALA A 52 2.51 20.20 -6.19
C ALA A 52 1.54 19.99 -7.37
N SER A 53 0.46 19.22 -7.18
CA SER A 53 -0.45 18.86 -8.26
C SER A 53 -1.00 20.05 -9.06
N LEU A 54 -1.26 21.18 -8.42
CA LEU A 54 -1.81 22.35 -9.12
C LEU A 54 -0.89 22.89 -10.22
N SER A 55 0.43 22.71 -10.10
CA SER A 55 1.39 23.13 -11.12
C SER A 55 1.76 22.02 -12.11
N LEU A 56 1.40 20.77 -11.81
CA LEU A 56 1.81 19.60 -12.59
C LEU A 56 0.71 19.07 -13.51
N VAL A 57 -0.57 19.22 -13.12
CA VAL A 57 -1.69 18.75 -13.94
C VAL A 57 -2.37 19.90 -14.65
N PRO A 58 -2.89 19.68 -15.88
CA PRO A 58 -3.69 20.69 -16.58
C PRO A 58 -5.00 20.95 -15.84
N ALA A 59 -5.73 21.98 -16.24
CA ALA A 59 -7.11 22.14 -15.79
C ALA A 59 -7.99 20.98 -16.27
N PRO A 60 -8.98 20.53 -15.47
CA PRO A 60 -9.88 19.46 -15.90
C PRO A 60 -10.69 19.89 -17.13
N PRO A 61 -11.10 18.94 -18.01
CA PRO A 61 -11.95 19.24 -19.16
C PRO A 61 -13.22 19.99 -18.77
N VAL A 62 -13.54 21.04 -19.52
CA VAL A 62 -14.73 21.85 -19.32
C VAL A 62 -15.90 21.38 -20.19
N ALA A 63 -17.12 21.62 -19.74
CA ALA A 63 -18.34 21.29 -20.50
C ALA A 63 -18.26 21.80 -21.96
N GLY A 64 -18.67 20.97 -22.90
CA GLY A 64 -18.60 21.26 -24.34
C GLY A 64 -17.25 20.98 -25.00
N SER A 65 -16.20 20.65 -24.26
CA SER A 65 -14.92 20.22 -24.85
C SER A 65 -14.94 18.74 -25.24
N ALA A 66 -14.08 18.35 -26.19
CA ALA A 66 -13.89 16.95 -26.59
C ALA A 66 -13.46 16.06 -25.41
N GLY A 67 -12.61 16.57 -24.52
CA GLY A 67 -12.18 15.86 -23.31
C GLY A 67 -13.34 15.59 -22.36
N PHE A 68 -14.26 16.53 -22.19
CA PHE A 68 -15.46 16.33 -21.36
C PHE A 68 -16.45 15.37 -22.02
N ALA A 69 -16.61 15.43 -23.35
CA ALA A 69 -17.43 14.46 -24.09
C ALA A 69 -16.92 13.02 -23.92
N LEU A 70 -15.61 12.80 -23.92
CA LEU A 70 -15.00 11.50 -23.61
C LEU A 70 -15.27 11.09 -22.15
N ASP A 71 -15.12 12.00 -21.19
CA ASP A 71 -15.45 11.73 -19.78
C ASP A 71 -16.88 11.25 -19.60
N GLU A 72 -17.86 11.90 -20.28
CA GLU A 72 -19.27 11.52 -20.24
C GLU A 72 -19.52 10.17 -20.92
N GLN A 73 -18.87 9.90 -22.06
CA GLN A 73 -18.99 8.62 -22.76
C GLN A 73 -18.52 7.48 -21.88
N VAL A 74 -17.29 7.57 -21.34
CA VAL A 74 -16.73 6.55 -20.46
C VAL A 74 -17.58 6.37 -19.20
N SER A 75 -18.10 7.47 -18.63
CA SER A 75 -19.02 7.40 -17.48
C SER A 75 -20.31 6.63 -17.81
N ARG A 76 -20.91 6.82 -18.98
CA ARG A 76 -22.09 6.04 -19.41
C ARG A 76 -21.78 4.55 -19.55
N GLU A 77 -20.65 4.21 -20.20
CA GLU A 77 -20.20 2.82 -20.38
C GLU A 77 -19.89 2.15 -19.04
N ALA A 78 -19.24 2.86 -18.11
CA ALA A 78 -18.92 2.36 -16.78
C ALA A 78 -20.17 2.05 -15.95
N ARG A 79 -21.21 2.90 -16.03
CA ARG A 79 -22.48 2.67 -15.34
C ARG A 79 -23.25 1.44 -15.86
N ALA A 80 -23.08 1.07 -17.14
CA ALA A 80 -23.66 -0.15 -17.69
C ALA A 80 -23.12 -1.42 -17.00
N LEU A 81 -22.02 -1.33 -16.25
CA LEU A 81 -21.46 -2.44 -15.48
C LEU A 81 -22.08 -2.58 -14.08
N ARG A 82 -23.04 -1.73 -13.70
CA ARG A 82 -23.76 -1.84 -12.42
C ARG A 82 -24.45 -3.20 -12.27
N GLY A 83 -24.38 -3.78 -11.07
CA GLY A 83 -24.96 -5.10 -10.78
C GLY A 83 -24.16 -6.29 -11.33
N THR A 84 -23.04 -6.06 -11.99
CA THR A 84 -22.15 -7.13 -12.47
C THR A 84 -21.05 -7.46 -11.46
N PRO A 85 -20.34 -8.60 -11.61
CA PRO A 85 -19.16 -8.90 -10.79
C PRO A 85 -18.07 -7.79 -10.87
N ARG A 86 -17.97 -7.07 -12.01
CA ARG A 86 -17.05 -5.94 -12.15
C ARG A 86 -17.40 -4.77 -11.23
N PHE A 87 -18.69 -4.54 -11.00
CA PHE A 87 -19.16 -3.54 -10.04
C PHE A 87 -18.83 -3.95 -8.60
N ALA A 88 -19.03 -5.23 -8.25
CA ALA A 88 -18.65 -5.75 -6.94
C ALA A 88 -17.14 -5.62 -6.69
N GLN A 89 -16.30 -5.91 -7.70
CA GLN A 89 -14.86 -5.68 -7.62
C GLN A 89 -14.54 -4.20 -7.44
N ALA A 90 -15.27 -3.29 -8.08
CA ALA A 90 -15.07 -1.85 -7.92
C ALA A 90 -15.43 -1.35 -6.52
N THR A 91 -16.44 -1.93 -5.89
CA THR A 91 -16.77 -1.70 -4.47
C THR A 91 -15.63 -2.16 -3.56
N HIS A 92 -15.11 -3.37 -3.78
CA HIS A 92 -13.96 -3.87 -3.03
C HIS A 92 -12.72 -2.98 -3.20
N ASP A 93 -12.45 -2.49 -4.42
CA ASP A 93 -11.34 -1.57 -4.70
C ASP A 93 -11.51 -0.17 -4.09
N ALA A 94 -12.69 0.16 -3.57
CA ALA A 94 -12.92 1.42 -2.87
C ALA A 94 -12.28 1.44 -1.47
N GLU A 95 -12.06 0.26 -0.87
CA GLU A 95 -11.49 0.17 0.46
C GLU A 95 -9.99 0.51 0.46
N LEU A 96 -9.63 1.53 1.24
CA LEU A 96 -8.26 1.98 1.46
C LEU A 96 -7.77 1.73 2.88
N GLY A 97 -8.66 1.29 3.77
CA GLY A 97 -8.33 0.92 5.15
C GLY A 97 -7.39 -0.29 5.16
N PHE A 98 -6.51 -0.34 6.13
CA PHE A 98 -5.64 -1.48 6.36
C PHE A 98 -6.23 -2.37 7.47
N PRO A 99 -6.25 -3.70 7.33
CA PRO A 99 -5.45 -4.52 6.38
C PRO A 99 -6.03 -4.71 4.97
N GLU A 100 -7.30 -4.40 4.69
CA GLU A 100 -7.97 -4.71 3.43
C GLU A 100 -7.28 -4.02 2.24
N GLY A 101 -6.93 -2.75 2.37
CA GLY A 101 -6.23 -1.97 1.35
C GLY A 101 -4.86 -2.57 0.97
N ALA A 102 -4.17 -3.21 1.93
CA ALA A 102 -2.89 -3.88 1.65
C ALA A 102 -3.06 -5.05 0.67
N ASN A 103 -4.23 -5.72 0.66
CA ASN A 103 -4.49 -6.92 -0.10
C ASN A 103 -5.12 -6.69 -1.49
N GLN A 104 -5.29 -5.43 -1.92
CA GLN A 104 -5.83 -5.12 -3.24
C GLN A 104 -4.98 -5.64 -4.41
N PHE A 105 -3.71 -5.91 -4.18
CA PHE A 105 -2.77 -6.43 -5.17
C PHE A 105 -2.32 -7.87 -4.91
N SER A 106 -2.92 -8.60 -3.97
CA SER A 106 -2.50 -9.95 -3.57
C SER A 106 -2.41 -10.93 -4.73
N CYS A 107 -3.41 -10.94 -5.61
CA CYS A 107 -3.39 -11.78 -6.81
C CYS A 107 -2.28 -11.36 -7.80
N ALA A 108 -2.08 -10.07 -7.99
CA ALA A 108 -1.07 -9.58 -8.92
C ALA A 108 0.35 -9.91 -8.45
N ILE A 109 0.65 -9.79 -7.14
CA ILE A 109 1.96 -10.13 -6.57
C ILE A 109 2.12 -11.62 -6.24
N GLY A 110 0.99 -12.36 -6.17
CA GLY A 110 0.96 -13.80 -5.92
C GLY A 110 1.04 -14.21 -4.47
N LEU A 111 0.80 -13.30 -3.50
CA LEU A 111 0.75 -13.61 -2.06
C LEU A 111 -0.09 -12.58 -1.31
N ASP A 112 -0.55 -12.94 -0.12
CA ASP A 112 -1.26 -12.00 0.75
C ASP A 112 -0.29 -11.11 1.52
N VAL A 113 -0.68 -9.84 1.71
CA VAL A 113 0.06 -8.88 2.53
C VAL A 113 -0.51 -8.89 3.95
N ASP A 114 0.36 -9.13 4.93
CA ASP A 114 -0.02 -9.34 6.31
C ASP A 114 0.92 -8.60 7.26
N ALA A 115 0.38 -7.92 8.28
CA ALA A 115 1.15 -7.11 9.22
C ALA A 115 2.16 -7.92 10.06
N GLN A 116 1.93 -9.23 10.24
CA GLN A 116 2.80 -10.13 10.99
C GLN A 116 3.78 -10.88 10.09
N ARG A 117 3.33 -11.33 8.91
CA ARG A 117 4.12 -12.16 7.99
C ARG A 117 4.92 -11.35 6.98
N THR A 118 4.39 -10.18 6.58
CA THR A 118 5.02 -9.26 5.63
C THR A 118 5.03 -7.81 6.15
N PRO A 119 5.56 -7.57 7.38
CA PRO A 119 5.47 -6.28 8.05
C PRO A 119 6.18 -5.13 7.29
N ALA A 120 7.26 -5.43 6.57
CA ALA A 120 7.97 -4.41 5.80
C ALA A 120 7.14 -3.95 4.60
N LEU A 121 6.55 -4.88 3.84
CA LEU A 121 5.67 -4.56 2.72
C LEU A 121 4.40 -3.84 3.21
N TYR A 122 3.76 -4.37 4.27
CA TYR A 122 2.57 -3.76 4.86
C TYR A 122 2.81 -2.28 5.20
N ARG A 123 3.89 -1.99 5.94
CA ARG A 123 4.28 -0.62 6.31
C ARG A 123 4.61 0.26 5.10
N LEU A 124 5.30 -0.29 4.10
CA LEU A 124 5.64 0.43 2.87
C LEU A 124 4.36 0.90 2.14
N LEU A 125 3.40 0.00 1.95
CA LEU A 125 2.14 0.30 1.29
C LEU A 125 1.29 1.30 2.10
N GLU A 126 1.21 1.12 3.42
CA GLU A 126 0.45 2.02 4.29
C GLU A 126 1.00 3.45 4.26
N ARG A 127 2.32 3.61 4.34
CA ARG A 127 2.96 4.93 4.32
C ARG A 127 2.91 5.58 2.94
N SER A 128 3.25 4.86 1.88
CA SER A 128 3.20 5.39 0.50
C SER A 128 1.79 5.80 0.07
N ARG A 129 0.73 5.15 0.60
CA ARG A 129 -0.66 5.57 0.42
C ARG A 129 -0.88 7.02 0.83
N ILE A 130 -0.31 7.42 1.97
CA ILE A 130 -0.46 8.78 2.52
C ILE A 130 0.18 9.79 1.58
N ASP A 131 1.38 9.50 1.08
CA ASP A 131 2.13 10.37 0.17
C ASP A 131 1.44 10.50 -1.20
N ALA A 132 1.03 9.37 -1.79
CA ALA A 132 0.32 9.36 -3.06
C ALA A 132 -1.04 10.08 -2.99
N SER A 133 -1.76 9.95 -1.88
CA SER A 133 -2.97 10.73 -1.62
C SER A 133 -2.68 12.22 -1.50
N ALA A 134 -1.63 12.58 -0.75
CA ALA A 134 -1.23 13.96 -0.53
C ALA A 134 -0.89 14.68 -1.85
N ALA A 135 -0.25 13.97 -2.78
CA ALA A 135 0.14 14.50 -4.09
C ALA A 135 -1.04 15.06 -4.92
N THR A 136 -2.29 14.67 -4.64
CA THR A 136 -3.46 15.17 -5.39
C THR A 136 -4.16 16.39 -4.77
N ARG A 137 -3.79 16.78 -3.54
CA ARG A 137 -4.63 17.67 -2.71
C ARG A 137 -4.75 19.10 -3.23
N THR A 138 -3.65 19.68 -3.73
CA THR A 138 -3.66 21.10 -4.12
C THR A 138 -4.57 21.34 -5.33
N ALA A 139 -4.51 20.49 -6.36
CA ALA A 139 -5.41 20.57 -7.51
C ALA A 139 -6.85 20.24 -7.13
N LYS A 140 -7.11 19.23 -6.29
CA LYS A 140 -8.46 18.93 -5.78
C LYS A 140 -9.10 20.14 -5.09
N LYS A 141 -8.33 20.77 -4.19
CA LYS A 141 -8.81 21.94 -3.46
C LYS A 141 -9.08 23.13 -4.38
N HIS A 142 -8.26 23.30 -5.41
CA HIS A 142 -8.40 24.43 -6.35
C HIS A 142 -9.59 24.22 -7.29
N HIS A 143 -9.69 23.07 -7.96
CA HIS A 143 -10.67 22.85 -9.03
C HIS A 143 -12.05 22.50 -8.52
N GLN A 144 -12.19 21.88 -7.34
CA GLN A 144 -13.47 21.46 -6.74
C GLN A 144 -14.43 20.81 -7.75
N ARG A 145 -13.87 20.03 -8.69
CA ARG A 145 -14.61 19.42 -9.79
C ARG A 145 -15.74 18.52 -9.26
N PRO A 146 -17.00 18.70 -9.73
CA PRO A 146 -18.09 17.79 -9.38
C PRO A 146 -17.81 16.36 -9.83
N ARG A 147 -18.17 15.39 -9.01
CA ARG A 147 -18.06 13.97 -9.32
C ARG A 147 -19.18 13.51 -10.25
N PRO A 148 -19.00 12.42 -11.04
CA PRO A 148 -20.02 11.90 -11.93
C PRO A 148 -21.38 11.71 -11.24
N PHE A 149 -21.42 11.08 -10.05
CA PHE A 149 -22.67 10.83 -9.32
C PHE A 149 -23.42 12.12 -8.94
N MET A 150 -22.71 13.22 -8.75
CA MET A 150 -23.33 14.53 -8.48
C MET A 150 -23.97 15.15 -9.72
N VAL A 151 -23.50 14.78 -10.91
CA VAL A 151 -23.97 15.31 -12.19
C VAL A 151 -25.08 14.46 -12.78
N ASN A 152 -24.93 13.12 -12.73
CA ASN A 152 -25.88 12.20 -13.33
C ASN A 152 -26.99 11.71 -12.38
N GLY A 153 -26.90 12.01 -11.07
CA GLY A 153 -27.88 11.63 -10.05
C GLY A 153 -27.93 10.13 -9.71
N GLU A 154 -27.02 9.32 -10.28
CA GLU A 154 -26.96 7.88 -10.02
C GLU A 154 -26.08 7.59 -8.82
N PRO A 155 -26.43 6.62 -7.94
CA PRO A 155 -25.64 6.32 -6.75
C PRO A 155 -24.25 5.77 -7.11
N THR A 156 -23.33 5.87 -6.14
CA THR A 156 -21.99 5.28 -6.23
C THR A 156 -21.99 3.79 -5.87
N CYS A 157 -20.83 3.13 -5.89
CA CYS A 157 -20.67 1.77 -5.39
C CYS A 157 -20.49 1.72 -3.85
N THR A 158 -20.31 2.90 -3.21
CA THR A 158 -20.21 3.10 -1.75
C THR A 158 -21.11 4.28 -1.35
N PRO A 159 -22.44 4.10 -1.32
CA PRO A 159 -23.38 5.20 -1.03
C PRO A 159 -23.12 5.86 0.33
N GLU A 160 -22.61 5.12 1.29
CA GLU A 160 -22.23 5.59 2.63
C GLU A 160 -21.14 6.67 2.60
N ASP A 161 -20.28 6.67 1.59
CA ASP A 161 -19.19 7.63 1.42
C ASP A 161 -19.61 8.93 0.71
N GLU A 162 -20.78 8.95 0.06
CA GLU A 162 -21.19 10.06 -0.81
C GLU A 162 -21.20 11.41 -0.10
N ALA A 163 -21.62 11.46 1.16
CA ALA A 163 -21.65 12.70 1.94
C ALA A 163 -20.25 13.34 2.03
N GLY A 164 -19.24 12.53 2.32
CA GLY A 164 -17.84 12.97 2.35
C GLY A 164 -17.28 13.31 0.97
N LEU A 165 -17.66 12.54 -0.05
CA LEU A 165 -17.21 12.74 -1.42
C LEU A 165 -17.76 14.04 -2.06
N ARG A 166 -18.97 14.49 -1.68
CA ARG A 166 -19.55 15.76 -2.15
C ARG A 166 -18.73 16.98 -1.74
N GLY A 167 -18.10 16.93 -0.58
CA GLY A 167 -17.23 18.01 -0.06
C GLY A 167 -15.80 18.00 -0.60
N ASN A 168 -15.45 17.02 -1.46
CA ASN A 168 -14.08 16.79 -1.92
C ASN A 168 -14.03 16.65 -3.45
N GLY A 169 -13.43 17.61 -4.14
CA GLY A 169 -13.33 17.63 -5.59
C GLY A 169 -12.81 16.32 -6.20
N SER A 170 -13.29 15.97 -7.42
CA SER A 170 -12.92 14.70 -8.07
C SER A 170 -11.50 14.70 -8.64
N TYR A 171 -10.99 15.81 -9.12
CA TYR A 171 -9.81 15.92 -9.97
C TYR A 171 -8.54 16.42 -9.24
N PRO A 172 -7.41 15.72 -9.38
CA PRO A 172 -7.22 14.37 -9.92
C PRO A 172 -7.62 13.28 -8.92
N SER A 173 -7.78 12.02 -9.35
CA SER A 173 -8.21 10.91 -8.49
C SER A 173 -7.16 10.50 -7.46
N GLY A 174 -7.49 10.62 -6.17
CA GLY A 174 -6.60 10.18 -5.07
C GLY A 174 -6.47 8.66 -4.99
N HIS A 175 -7.56 7.90 -5.14
CA HIS A 175 -7.52 6.44 -5.18
C HIS A 175 -6.64 5.94 -6.33
N THR A 176 -6.78 6.53 -7.52
CA THR A 176 -5.94 6.15 -8.66
C THR A 176 -4.48 6.48 -8.44
N SER A 177 -4.19 7.63 -7.82
CA SER A 177 -2.82 7.99 -7.43
C SER A 177 -2.20 6.94 -6.50
N ILE A 178 -2.95 6.50 -5.49
CA ILE A 178 -2.52 5.45 -4.55
C ILE A 178 -2.29 4.12 -5.29
N GLY A 179 -3.29 3.62 -6.02
CA GLY A 179 -3.19 2.33 -6.70
C GLY A 179 -2.10 2.30 -7.76
N TRP A 180 -1.85 3.41 -8.45
CA TRP A 180 -0.76 3.52 -9.42
C TRP A 180 0.61 3.57 -8.74
N ALA A 181 0.75 4.31 -7.64
CA ALA A 181 1.97 4.31 -6.84
C ALA A 181 2.28 2.90 -6.31
N TRP A 182 1.28 2.19 -5.77
CA TRP A 182 1.45 0.80 -5.34
C TRP A 182 1.85 -0.12 -6.49
N ALA A 183 1.24 0.02 -7.67
CA ALA A 183 1.61 -0.79 -8.84
C ALA A 183 3.08 -0.58 -9.23
N LEU A 184 3.56 0.66 -9.26
CA LEU A 184 4.96 0.97 -9.56
C LEU A 184 5.91 0.36 -8.52
N LEU A 185 5.65 0.58 -7.22
CA LEU A 185 6.46 0.05 -6.13
C LEU A 185 6.48 -1.48 -6.09
N LEU A 186 5.32 -2.10 -6.27
CA LEU A 186 5.20 -3.56 -6.29
C LEU A 186 5.89 -4.18 -7.51
N SER A 187 5.88 -3.50 -8.68
CA SER A 187 6.63 -3.93 -9.86
C SER A 187 8.15 -3.92 -9.64
N GLU A 188 8.64 -2.98 -8.84
CA GLU A 188 10.06 -2.96 -8.44
C GLU A 188 10.39 -4.10 -7.44
N ILE A 189 9.45 -4.45 -6.57
CA ILE A 189 9.63 -5.51 -5.56
C ILE A 189 9.53 -6.90 -6.18
N VAL A 190 8.61 -7.10 -7.14
CA VAL A 190 8.28 -8.38 -7.79
C VAL A 190 8.38 -8.23 -9.31
N PRO A 191 9.58 -8.03 -9.87
CA PRO A 191 9.76 -7.68 -11.28
C PRO A 191 9.34 -8.78 -12.26
N ASP A 192 9.34 -10.04 -11.85
CA ASP A 192 8.85 -11.18 -12.64
C ASP A 192 7.32 -11.17 -12.84
N ARG A 193 6.59 -10.31 -12.12
CA ARG A 193 5.14 -10.11 -12.24
C ARG A 193 4.76 -8.68 -12.62
N ALA A 194 5.71 -7.88 -13.08
CA ALA A 194 5.52 -6.46 -13.32
C ALA A 194 4.31 -6.16 -14.22
N ASP A 195 4.15 -6.89 -15.33
CA ASP A 195 3.03 -6.67 -16.26
C ASP A 195 1.66 -6.91 -15.61
N ALA A 196 1.52 -7.97 -14.82
CA ALA A 196 0.29 -8.26 -14.09
C ALA A 196 0.00 -7.19 -13.02
N ILE A 197 1.03 -6.71 -12.33
CA ILE A 197 0.93 -5.67 -11.31
C ILE A 197 0.53 -4.33 -11.94
N ILE A 198 1.15 -3.93 -13.04
CA ILE A 198 0.80 -2.70 -13.77
C ILE A 198 -0.62 -2.77 -14.33
N ALA A 199 -1.02 -3.92 -14.91
CA ALA A 199 -2.39 -4.14 -15.35
C ALA A 199 -3.40 -4.00 -14.18
N ARG A 200 -3.07 -4.55 -13.00
CA ARG A 200 -3.89 -4.40 -11.80
C ARG A 200 -4.00 -2.95 -11.35
N GLY A 201 -2.89 -2.19 -11.35
CA GLY A 201 -2.88 -0.76 -11.04
C GLY A 201 -3.77 0.07 -11.97
N ARG A 202 -3.78 -0.27 -13.27
CA ARG A 202 -4.70 0.32 -14.25
C ARG A 202 -6.15 0.02 -13.90
N ASN A 203 -6.48 -1.25 -13.68
CA ASN A 203 -7.83 -1.70 -13.31
C ASN A 203 -8.32 -1.07 -12.01
N TYR A 204 -7.43 -0.86 -11.04
CA TYR A 204 -7.74 -0.19 -9.78
C TYR A 204 -8.25 1.25 -9.99
N GLY A 205 -7.59 2.00 -10.88
CA GLY A 205 -8.07 3.32 -11.31
C GLY A 205 -9.42 3.24 -12.03
N GLU A 206 -9.61 2.27 -12.93
CA GLU A 206 -10.85 2.07 -13.69
C GLU A 206 -12.02 1.67 -12.78
N SER A 207 -11.77 1.01 -11.66
CA SER A 207 -12.79 0.75 -10.64
C SER A 207 -13.45 2.04 -10.13
N ARG A 208 -12.76 3.17 -10.19
CA ARG A 208 -13.32 4.47 -9.78
C ARG A 208 -14.32 5.04 -10.82
N LEU A 209 -14.18 4.66 -12.10
CA LEU A 209 -15.17 4.93 -13.15
C LEU A 209 -16.45 4.11 -12.90
N VAL A 210 -16.25 2.79 -12.69
CA VAL A 210 -17.33 1.84 -12.43
C VAL A 210 -18.13 2.20 -11.17
N CYS A 211 -17.43 2.70 -10.15
CA CYS A 211 -18.03 3.25 -8.94
C CYS A 211 -18.78 4.57 -9.11
N ASN A 212 -18.75 5.20 -10.29
CA ASN A 212 -19.39 6.49 -10.54
C ASN A 212 -18.86 7.66 -9.70
N VAL A 213 -17.60 7.60 -9.25
CA VAL A 213 -16.99 8.61 -8.36
C VAL A 213 -15.93 9.48 -9.04
N HIS A 214 -15.41 9.04 -10.19
CA HIS A 214 -14.38 9.77 -10.95
C HIS A 214 -14.66 9.75 -12.45
N TRP A 215 -14.20 10.81 -13.14
CA TRP A 215 -14.18 10.92 -14.58
C TRP A 215 -12.93 10.24 -15.17
N GLN A 216 -12.94 9.95 -16.48
CA GLN A 216 -11.78 9.39 -17.18
C GLN A 216 -10.53 10.27 -17.01
N SER A 217 -10.64 11.57 -17.20
CA SER A 217 -9.55 12.51 -17.01
C SER A 217 -9.04 12.58 -15.55
N ASP A 218 -9.93 12.39 -14.55
CA ASP A 218 -9.49 12.33 -13.14
C ASP A 218 -8.53 11.16 -12.89
N ILE A 219 -8.80 9.99 -13.50
CA ILE A 219 -7.95 8.81 -13.29
C ILE A 219 -6.65 8.88 -14.08
N LEU A 220 -6.63 9.49 -15.27
CA LEU A 220 -5.40 9.70 -16.03
C LEU A 220 -4.42 10.58 -15.24
N GLU A 221 -4.89 11.72 -14.76
CA GLU A 221 -4.06 12.61 -13.93
C GLU A 221 -3.79 12.03 -12.54
N GLY A 222 -4.67 11.16 -12.05
CA GLY A 222 -4.39 10.37 -10.84
C GLY A 222 -3.18 9.45 -11.01
N ARG A 223 -3.06 8.74 -12.15
CA ARG A 223 -1.87 7.91 -12.46
C ARG A 223 -0.62 8.77 -12.55
N PHE A 224 -0.70 9.92 -13.24
CA PHE A 224 0.42 10.85 -13.33
C PHE A 224 0.90 11.32 -11.95
N MET A 225 -0.02 11.70 -11.06
CA MET A 225 0.31 12.12 -9.70
C MET A 225 0.86 10.98 -8.84
N GLY A 226 0.39 9.75 -9.04
CA GLY A 226 0.96 8.56 -8.41
C GLY A 226 2.41 8.33 -8.81
N ALA A 227 2.73 8.45 -10.10
CA ALA A 227 4.09 8.36 -10.61
C ALA A 227 4.99 9.49 -10.07
N ALA A 228 4.48 10.72 -10.01
CA ALA A 228 5.19 11.86 -9.44
C ALA A 228 5.51 11.65 -7.94
N ALA A 229 4.56 11.06 -7.18
CA ALA A 229 4.79 10.70 -5.79
C ALA A 229 5.92 9.67 -5.65
N VAL A 230 5.90 8.59 -6.45
CA VAL A 230 6.94 7.55 -6.44
C VAL A 230 8.32 8.15 -6.76
N ALA A 231 8.41 9.03 -7.76
CA ALA A 231 9.66 9.70 -8.10
C ALA A 231 10.25 10.48 -6.89
N ARG A 232 9.41 11.14 -6.10
CA ARG A 232 9.86 11.84 -4.87
C ARG A 232 10.19 10.89 -3.72
N LEU A 233 9.49 9.76 -3.60
CA LEU A 233 9.77 8.76 -2.58
C LEU A 233 11.19 8.21 -2.71
N HIS A 234 11.71 8.03 -3.92
CA HIS A 234 13.05 7.50 -4.17
C HIS A 234 14.19 8.37 -3.61
N ASP A 235 13.96 9.66 -3.39
CA ASP A 235 14.93 10.55 -2.73
C ASP A 235 14.93 10.42 -1.19
N ASN A 236 13.96 9.68 -0.61
CA ASN A 236 13.80 9.57 0.84
C ASN A 236 14.54 8.35 1.41
N PRO A 237 15.54 8.52 2.31
CA PRO A 237 16.32 7.40 2.84
C PRO A 237 15.49 6.39 3.67
N ALA A 238 14.41 6.83 4.33
CA ALA A 238 13.55 5.91 5.09
C ALA A 238 12.73 5.04 4.13
N PHE A 239 12.21 5.63 3.04
CA PHE A 239 11.55 4.89 1.99
C PHE A 239 12.47 3.84 1.35
N GLN A 240 13.71 4.21 1.01
CA GLN A 240 14.68 3.29 0.41
C GLN A 240 14.97 2.08 1.32
N ARG A 241 15.11 2.31 2.62
CA ARG A 241 15.28 1.20 3.59
C ARG A 241 14.07 0.28 3.62
N ASP A 242 12.85 0.85 3.67
CA ASP A 242 11.62 0.07 3.73
C ASP A 242 11.38 -0.69 2.41
N LEU A 243 11.70 -0.10 1.25
CA LEU A 243 11.62 -0.75 -0.07
C LEU A 243 12.56 -1.97 -0.16
N LEU A 244 13.82 -1.82 0.28
CA LEU A 244 14.78 -2.91 0.31
C LEU A 244 14.36 -4.02 1.28
N ALA A 245 13.81 -3.65 2.44
CA ALA A 245 13.30 -4.60 3.43
C ALA A 245 12.10 -5.39 2.85
N ALA A 246 11.14 -4.71 2.23
CA ALA A 246 9.98 -5.33 1.59
C ALA A 246 10.40 -6.29 0.46
N ARG A 247 11.38 -5.91 -0.37
CA ARG A 247 11.90 -6.77 -1.44
C ARG A 247 12.48 -8.08 -0.89
N ARG A 248 13.30 -8.01 0.17
CA ARG A 248 13.87 -9.20 0.82
C ARG A 248 12.79 -10.07 1.46
N GLU A 249 11.85 -9.46 2.15
CA GLU A 249 10.73 -10.13 2.82
C GLU A 249 9.88 -10.92 1.83
N ILE A 250 9.47 -10.30 0.72
CA ILE A 250 8.67 -10.96 -0.32
C ILE A 250 9.44 -12.09 -0.99
N SER A 251 10.73 -11.89 -1.28
CA SER A 251 11.56 -12.96 -1.84
C SER A 251 11.62 -14.19 -0.92
N LEU A 252 11.78 -13.98 0.38
CA LEU A 252 11.79 -15.05 1.38
C LEU A 252 10.42 -15.72 1.52
N ALA A 253 9.33 -14.93 1.61
CA ALA A 253 7.98 -15.46 1.72
C ALA A 253 7.62 -16.36 0.51
N ARG A 254 7.95 -15.92 -0.70
CA ARG A 254 7.74 -16.70 -1.93
C ARG A 254 8.57 -18.00 -1.94
N ALA A 255 9.83 -17.94 -1.52
CA ALA A 255 10.68 -19.12 -1.40
C ALA A 255 10.15 -20.14 -0.38
N GLN A 256 9.39 -19.70 0.62
CA GLN A 256 8.70 -20.52 1.62
C GLN A 256 7.31 -20.98 1.17
N GLY A 257 6.91 -20.71 -0.06
CA GLY A 257 5.63 -21.16 -0.62
C GLY A 257 4.42 -20.26 -0.27
N ALA A 258 4.65 -19.02 0.17
CA ALA A 258 3.55 -18.06 0.37
C ALA A 258 2.79 -17.83 -0.94
N HIS A 259 1.47 -17.80 -0.84
CA HIS A 259 0.57 -17.61 -1.98
C HIS A 259 -0.61 -16.72 -1.57
N SER A 260 -1.39 -16.24 -2.55
CA SER A 260 -2.64 -15.53 -2.28
C SER A 260 -3.73 -16.52 -1.87
N SER A 261 -4.49 -16.17 -0.85
CA SER A 261 -5.68 -16.91 -0.42
C SER A 261 -6.92 -16.59 -1.27
N ARG A 262 -6.84 -15.60 -2.16
CA ARG A 262 -7.95 -15.14 -3.00
C ARG A 262 -8.14 -16.04 -4.23
N ASP A 263 -9.35 -16.06 -4.78
CA ASP A 263 -9.62 -16.64 -6.11
C ASP A 263 -9.10 -15.69 -7.21
N CYS A 264 -7.83 -15.85 -7.53
CA CYS A 264 -7.16 -14.98 -8.50
C CYS A 264 -7.64 -15.22 -9.95
N ALA A 265 -8.14 -16.40 -10.25
CA ALA A 265 -8.72 -16.68 -11.58
C ALA A 265 -10.04 -15.95 -11.76
N ALA A 266 -10.89 -15.94 -10.75
CA ALA A 266 -12.12 -15.16 -10.75
C ALA A 266 -11.84 -13.65 -10.81
N GLU A 267 -10.89 -13.14 -10.02
CA GLU A 267 -10.48 -11.74 -10.07
C GLU A 267 -9.99 -11.34 -11.47
N GLU A 268 -9.13 -12.14 -12.10
CA GLU A 268 -8.60 -11.88 -13.44
C GLU A 268 -9.72 -11.83 -14.49
N ALA A 269 -10.67 -12.76 -14.43
CA ALA A 269 -11.81 -12.80 -15.35
C ALA A 269 -12.67 -11.53 -15.24
N VAL A 270 -12.93 -11.07 -14.02
CA VAL A 270 -13.71 -9.86 -13.75
C VAL A 270 -12.98 -8.60 -14.22
N LEU A 271 -11.66 -8.52 -14.02
CA LEU A 271 -10.86 -7.35 -14.39
C LEU A 271 -10.64 -7.19 -15.91
N LYS A 272 -10.95 -8.21 -16.72
CA LYS A 272 -10.99 -8.11 -18.20
C LYS A 272 -12.20 -7.30 -18.69
N VAL A 273 -13.23 -7.15 -17.85
CA VAL A 273 -14.43 -6.38 -18.19
C VAL A 273 -14.18 -4.89 -17.88
N ARG A 274 -14.14 -4.08 -18.95
CA ARG A 274 -13.79 -2.64 -18.86
C ARG A 274 -14.79 -1.80 -19.66
N PRO A 275 -14.98 -0.50 -19.32
CA PRO A 275 -15.63 0.42 -20.24
C PRO A 275 -14.87 0.45 -21.56
N ALA A 276 -15.57 0.37 -22.70
CA ALA A 276 -14.94 0.18 -24.01
C ALA A 276 -14.01 1.34 -24.41
N SER A 277 -14.38 2.57 -24.02
CA SER A 277 -13.63 3.81 -24.32
C SER A 277 -12.63 4.22 -23.22
N ALA A 278 -12.44 3.42 -22.15
CA ALA A 278 -11.48 3.73 -21.09
C ALA A 278 -10.02 3.61 -21.59
N LEU A 279 -9.20 4.67 -21.35
CA LEU A 279 -7.80 4.80 -21.77
C LEU A 279 -6.81 4.23 -20.75
#